data_564e689ec95986f3faa6a42d7c8b37e1
#
_entry.id   564e689ec95986f3faa6a42d7c8b37e1
#
_cell.length_a   1.000
_cell.length_b   1.000
_cell.length_c   1.000
_cell.angle_alpha   90.00
_cell.angle_beta   90.00
_cell.angle_gamma   90.00
#
_symmetry.space_group_name_H-M   'P 1'
#
loop_
_entity.id
_entity.type
_entity.pdbx_description
1 polymer ?
#
loop_
_entity_poly.entity_id
_entity_poly.type
_entity_poly.pdbx_seq_one_letter_code
_entity_poly.pdbx_strand_id
1 'polypeptide(L)'
;MVEGVEVAEGDSEEELKGYLLRNPGLSRVAVNDDTIVAAVLCGHDGRRGLIYHLAVDPAYQGKGIGQRLLQECVGGLRSVGITRALILVSGENAKGRSFWLRNGWEDIPGAIPMGLDI
;
A
#
# COMPACT_ATOMS: atom_id res chain seq x y z
N MET A 1 -10.71 -10.03 8.41
CA MET A 1 -9.51 -9.29 8.06
C MET A 1 -8.83 -9.95 6.85
N VAL A 2 -8.33 -9.16 5.93
CA VAL A 2 -7.62 -9.68 4.77
C VAL A 2 -6.22 -10.13 5.20
N GLU A 3 -5.79 -11.29 4.72
CA GLU A 3 -4.48 -11.85 5.04
C GLU A 3 -3.36 -10.97 4.51
N GLY A 4 -2.28 -10.83 5.28
CA GLY A 4 -1.13 -10.00 4.92
C GLY A 4 -1.20 -8.56 5.40
N VAL A 5 -2.29 -8.17 6.10
CA VAL A 5 -2.40 -6.86 6.72
C VAL A 5 -2.12 -6.98 8.21
N GLU A 6 -1.17 -6.19 8.68
CA GLU A 6 -0.87 -6.06 10.11
C GLU A 6 -1.47 -4.76 10.62
N VAL A 7 -2.23 -4.83 11.72
CA VAL A 7 -2.77 -3.64 12.37
C VAL A 7 -1.71 -3.11 13.34
N ALA A 8 -1.38 -1.84 13.23
CA ALA A 8 -0.33 -1.21 14.00
C ALA A 8 -0.78 0.15 14.54
N GLU A 9 0.10 0.84 15.25
CA GLU A 9 -0.14 2.21 15.66
C GLU A 9 -0.46 3.08 14.44
N GLY A 10 -1.44 3.94 14.55
CA GLY A 10 -1.89 4.77 13.42
C GLY A 10 -2.97 4.14 12.56
N ASP A 11 -3.42 2.92 12.88
CA ASP A 11 -4.38 2.18 12.07
C ASP A 11 -5.79 2.11 12.68
N SER A 12 -6.12 2.98 13.63
CA SER A 12 -7.49 3.07 14.13
C SER A 12 -8.41 3.60 13.02
N GLU A 13 -9.71 3.35 13.14
CA GLU A 13 -10.69 3.85 12.15
C GLU A 13 -10.61 5.36 11.97
N GLU A 14 -10.46 6.10 13.06
CA GLU A 14 -10.34 7.56 13.03
C GLU A 14 -9.07 8.02 12.33
N GLU A 15 -7.96 7.35 12.61
CA GLU A 15 -6.68 7.65 11.99
C GLU A 15 -6.68 7.35 10.51
N LEU A 16 -7.29 6.25 10.09
CA LEU A 16 -7.43 5.92 8.67
C LEU A 16 -8.33 6.91 7.94
N LYS A 17 -9.43 7.35 8.56
CA LYS A 17 -10.28 8.39 7.98
C LYS A 17 -9.50 9.70 7.77
N GLY A 18 -8.71 10.10 8.76
CA GLY A 18 -7.85 11.28 8.66
C GLY A 18 -6.85 11.15 7.53
N TYR A 19 -6.25 9.98 7.38
CA TYR A 19 -5.31 9.69 6.30
C TYR A 19 -5.97 9.83 4.92
N LEU A 20 -7.16 9.28 4.75
CA LEU A 20 -7.89 9.35 3.48
C LEU A 20 -8.31 10.79 3.13
N LEU A 21 -8.69 11.59 4.13
CA LEU A 21 -9.02 12.99 3.92
C LEU A 21 -7.80 13.82 3.53
N ARG A 22 -6.63 13.51 4.10
CA ARG A 22 -5.39 14.19 3.78
C ARG A 22 -4.87 13.82 2.39
N ASN A 23 -5.16 12.60 1.93
CA ASN A 23 -4.67 12.08 0.66
C ASN A 23 -5.83 11.63 -0.23
N PRO A 24 -6.68 12.56 -0.68
CA PRO A 24 -7.89 12.19 -1.42
C PRO A 24 -7.56 11.57 -2.78
N GLY A 25 -8.34 10.56 -3.16
CA GLY A 25 -8.28 10.01 -4.50
C GLY A 25 -7.12 9.07 -4.79
N LEU A 26 -6.29 8.72 -3.81
CA LEU A 26 -5.10 7.88 -4.02
C LEU A 26 -5.28 6.43 -3.60
N SER A 27 -5.93 6.19 -2.45
CA SER A 27 -6.21 4.83 -2.00
C SER A 27 -7.26 4.17 -2.88
N ARG A 28 -7.19 2.85 -3.00
CA ARG A 28 -8.06 2.10 -3.91
C ARG A 28 -8.57 0.83 -3.26
N VAL A 29 -9.74 0.39 -3.72
CA VAL A 29 -10.30 -0.92 -3.38
C VAL A 29 -10.70 -1.63 -4.67
N ALA A 30 -10.69 -2.95 -4.63
CA ALA A 30 -11.30 -3.79 -5.66
C ALA A 30 -12.58 -4.39 -5.10
N VAL A 31 -13.64 -4.35 -5.86
CA VAL A 31 -14.98 -4.80 -5.44
C VAL A 31 -15.48 -5.87 -6.42
N ASN A 32 -16.06 -6.93 -5.87
CA ASN A 32 -16.75 -7.96 -6.65
C ASN A 32 -18.12 -8.20 -6.00
N ASP A 33 -19.20 -7.94 -6.73
CA ASP A 33 -20.59 -8.10 -6.26
C ASP A 33 -20.82 -7.45 -4.88
N ASP A 34 -20.48 -6.17 -4.74
CA ASP A 34 -20.60 -5.36 -3.53
C ASP A 34 -19.69 -5.80 -2.37
N THR A 35 -18.79 -6.75 -2.61
CA THR A 35 -17.82 -7.19 -1.61
C THR A 35 -16.43 -6.63 -1.92
N ILE A 36 -15.80 -6.00 -0.94
CA ILE A 36 -14.42 -5.56 -1.08
C ILE A 36 -13.51 -6.79 -1.01
N VAL A 37 -12.76 -7.03 -2.08
CA VAL A 37 -11.86 -8.19 -2.18
C VAL A 37 -10.39 -7.82 -2.13
N ALA A 38 -10.07 -6.55 -2.23
CA ALA A 38 -8.71 -6.06 -2.09
C ALA A 38 -8.70 -4.58 -1.76
N ALA A 39 -7.64 -4.12 -1.14
CA ALA A 39 -7.50 -2.71 -0.77
C ALA A 39 -6.03 -2.31 -0.68
N VAL A 40 -5.77 -1.03 -0.87
CA VAL A 40 -4.45 -0.44 -0.69
C VAL A 40 -4.60 0.99 -0.20
N LEU A 41 -3.78 1.38 0.76
CA LEU A 41 -3.67 2.76 1.20
C LEU A 41 -2.50 3.43 0.48
N CYS A 42 -2.73 4.62 -0.04
CA CYS A 42 -1.74 5.37 -0.79
C CYS A 42 -1.83 6.84 -0.43
N GLY A 43 -0.68 7.46 -0.19
CA GLY A 43 -0.61 8.88 0.12
C GLY A 43 0.78 9.43 -0.14
N HIS A 44 0.99 10.70 0.16
CA HIS A 44 2.29 11.34 0.01
C HIS A 44 2.47 12.49 1.01
N ASP A 45 3.71 12.90 1.19
CA ASP A 45 4.08 14.03 2.06
C ASP A 45 4.40 15.31 1.28
N GLY A 46 4.07 15.36 0.00
CA GLY A 46 4.43 16.45 -0.91
C GLY A 46 5.69 16.19 -1.71
N ARG A 47 6.48 15.17 -1.35
CA ARG A 47 7.73 14.81 -2.03
C ARG A 47 7.79 13.34 -2.41
N ARG A 48 7.38 12.44 -1.50
CA ARG A 48 7.45 11.00 -1.69
C ARG A 48 6.12 10.38 -1.39
N GLY A 49 5.75 9.39 -2.20
CA GLY A 49 4.59 8.57 -1.94
C GLY A 49 4.89 7.48 -0.93
N LEU A 50 3.85 7.04 -0.22
CA LEU A 50 3.91 5.91 0.69
C LEU A 50 2.73 5.01 0.41
N ILE A 51 2.97 3.72 0.32
CA ILE A 51 1.93 2.73 0.10
C ILE A 51 1.87 1.83 1.33
N TYR A 52 0.66 1.65 1.85
CA TYR A 52 0.42 0.84 3.04
C TYR A 52 -0.63 -0.23 2.76
N HIS A 53 -0.49 -1.35 3.44
CA HIS A 53 -1.56 -2.36 3.56
C HIS A 53 -2.17 -2.82 2.23
N LEU A 54 -1.32 -3.04 1.21
CA LEU A 54 -1.80 -3.70 0.00
C LEU A 54 -2.15 -5.14 0.37
N ALA A 55 -3.42 -5.48 0.26
CA ALA A 55 -3.92 -6.79 0.62
C ALA A 55 -5.00 -7.24 -0.36
N VAL A 56 -4.96 -8.52 -0.71
CA VAL A 56 -5.94 -9.15 -1.59
C VAL A 56 -6.47 -10.38 -0.86
N ASP A 57 -7.80 -10.52 -0.84
CA ASP A 57 -8.45 -11.69 -0.28
C ASP A 57 -7.85 -12.96 -0.90
N PRO A 58 -7.48 -13.98 -0.10
CA PRO A 58 -6.83 -15.19 -0.64
C PRO A 58 -7.58 -15.85 -1.79
N ALA A 59 -8.93 -15.80 -1.78
CA ALA A 59 -9.74 -16.36 -2.86
C ALA A 59 -9.56 -15.64 -4.20
N TYR A 60 -8.99 -14.43 -4.18
CA TYR A 60 -8.82 -13.58 -5.36
C TYR A 60 -7.35 -13.35 -5.73
N GLN A 61 -6.43 -13.97 -5.02
CA GLN A 61 -5.00 -13.84 -5.34
C GLN A 61 -4.65 -14.58 -6.63
N GLY A 62 -3.56 -14.17 -7.26
CA GLY A 62 -3.09 -14.77 -8.51
C GLY A 62 -3.85 -14.33 -9.76
N LYS A 63 -4.71 -13.31 -9.67
CA LYS A 63 -5.53 -12.80 -10.77
C LYS A 63 -5.11 -11.41 -11.25
N GLY A 64 -4.00 -10.88 -10.76
CA GLY A 64 -3.52 -9.56 -11.15
C GLY A 64 -4.19 -8.38 -10.46
N ILE A 65 -5.02 -8.62 -9.45
CA ILE A 65 -5.74 -7.54 -8.76
C ILE A 65 -4.77 -6.64 -7.98
N GLY A 66 -3.83 -7.23 -7.25
CA GLY A 66 -2.83 -6.45 -6.51
C GLY A 66 -1.98 -5.58 -7.44
N GLN A 67 -1.56 -6.12 -8.57
CA GLN A 67 -0.80 -5.37 -9.56
C GLN A 67 -1.63 -4.20 -10.13
N ARG A 68 -2.91 -4.42 -10.40
CA ARG A 68 -3.79 -3.36 -10.90
C ARG A 68 -3.97 -2.25 -9.88
N LEU A 69 -4.18 -2.60 -8.60
CA LEU A 69 -4.29 -1.59 -7.54
C LEU A 69 -3.00 -0.78 -7.42
N LEU A 70 -1.86 -1.45 -7.48
CA LEU A 70 -0.57 -0.78 -7.43
C LEU A 70 -0.38 0.18 -8.61
N GLN A 71 -0.74 -0.22 -9.81
CA GLN A 71 -0.68 0.64 -10.99
C GLN A 71 -1.56 1.89 -10.84
N GLU A 72 -2.75 1.74 -10.26
CA GLU A 72 -3.65 2.86 -9.99
C GLU A 72 -3.03 3.84 -8.97
N CYS A 73 -2.42 3.33 -7.91
CA CYS A 73 -1.75 4.17 -6.92
C CYS A 73 -0.57 4.92 -7.54
N VAL A 74 0.29 4.24 -8.26
CA VAL A 74 1.46 4.85 -8.91
C VAL A 74 1.02 5.91 -9.92
N GLY A 75 -0.01 5.61 -10.71
CA GLY A 75 -0.58 6.58 -11.65
C GLY A 75 -1.13 7.82 -10.94
N GLY A 76 -1.83 7.63 -9.83
CA GLY A 76 -2.35 8.73 -9.02
C GLY A 76 -1.24 9.60 -8.43
N LEU A 77 -0.21 8.99 -7.88
CA LEU A 77 0.95 9.72 -7.37
C LEU A 77 1.66 10.51 -8.48
N ARG A 78 1.85 9.87 -9.63
CA ARG A 78 2.46 10.54 -10.79
C ARG A 78 1.65 11.76 -11.22
N SER A 79 0.33 11.66 -11.20
CA SER A 79 -0.55 12.75 -11.63
C SER A 79 -0.47 13.97 -10.70
N VAL A 80 -0.04 13.82 -9.46
CA VAL A 80 0.16 14.93 -8.52
C VAL A 80 1.63 15.30 -8.37
N GLY A 81 2.49 14.84 -9.28
CA GLY A 81 3.89 15.26 -9.36
C GLY A 81 4.86 14.49 -8.48
N ILE A 82 4.43 13.38 -7.88
CA ILE A 82 5.30 12.55 -7.05
C ILE A 82 6.11 11.62 -7.95
N THR A 83 7.42 11.61 -7.76
CA THR A 83 8.35 10.85 -8.61
C THR A 83 9.02 9.68 -7.91
N ARG A 84 8.79 9.51 -6.61
CA ARG A 84 9.36 8.40 -5.84
C ARG A 84 8.36 7.95 -4.79
N ALA A 85 8.16 6.65 -4.68
CA ALA A 85 7.33 6.05 -3.64
C ALA A 85 8.13 5.03 -2.84
N LEU A 86 7.74 4.85 -1.58
CA LEU A 86 8.37 3.91 -0.65
C LEU A 86 7.32 2.96 -0.11
N ILE A 87 7.79 1.77 0.28
CA ILE A 87 6.98 0.79 0.98
C ILE A 87 7.84 0.09 2.02
N LEU A 88 7.23 -0.28 3.14
CA LEU A 88 7.85 -1.11 4.16
C LEU A 88 7.31 -2.53 4.01
N VAL A 89 8.20 -3.47 3.72
CA VAL A 89 7.86 -4.88 3.58
C VAL A 89 8.47 -5.63 4.76
N SER A 90 7.66 -6.45 5.44
CA SER A 90 8.17 -7.28 6.52
C SER A 90 9.32 -8.18 6.01
N GLY A 91 10.44 -8.22 6.74
CA GLY A 91 11.58 -9.05 6.38
C GLY A 91 11.27 -10.54 6.34
N GLU A 92 10.19 -10.96 7.02
CA GLU A 92 9.75 -12.35 7.02
C GLU A 92 8.76 -12.66 5.88
N ASN A 93 8.31 -11.65 5.15
CA ASN A 93 7.34 -11.81 4.07
C ASN A 93 8.07 -11.94 2.72
N ALA A 94 8.70 -13.10 2.49
CA ALA A 94 9.44 -13.35 1.25
C ALA A 94 8.54 -13.30 0.01
N LYS A 95 7.30 -13.78 0.13
CA LYS A 95 6.32 -13.76 -0.97
C LYS A 95 5.93 -12.33 -1.33
N GLY A 96 5.68 -11.50 -0.33
CA GLY A 96 5.38 -10.09 -0.52
C GLY A 96 6.54 -9.35 -1.17
N ARG A 97 7.77 -9.58 -0.67
CA ARG A 97 8.96 -8.97 -1.26
C ARG A 97 9.14 -9.36 -2.73
N SER A 98 8.90 -10.63 -3.07
CA SER A 98 8.96 -11.09 -4.47
C SER A 98 7.95 -10.36 -5.35
N PHE A 99 6.73 -10.12 -4.85
CA PHE A 99 5.72 -9.37 -5.57
C PHE A 99 6.21 -7.96 -5.90
N TRP A 100 6.78 -7.24 -4.92
CA TRP A 100 7.26 -5.88 -5.14
C TRP A 100 8.42 -5.84 -6.14
N LEU A 101 9.39 -6.77 -6.00
CA LEU A 101 10.51 -6.84 -6.94
C LEU A 101 10.04 -7.11 -8.36
N ARG A 102 9.06 -8.01 -8.56
CA ARG A 102 8.50 -8.28 -9.89
C ARG A 102 7.79 -7.09 -10.51
N ASN A 103 7.32 -6.17 -9.68
CA ASN A 103 6.61 -4.96 -10.14
C ASN A 103 7.53 -3.75 -10.26
N GLY A 104 8.83 -3.95 -10.27
CA GLY A 104 9.80 -2.90 -10.53
C GLY A 104 10.30 -2.16 -9.31
N TRP A 105 9.89 -2.59 -8.12
CA TRP A 105 10.40 -1.99 -6.88
C TRP A 105 11.76 -2.56 -6.56
N GLU A 106 12.59 -1.78 -5.90
CA GLU A 106 13.96 -2.18 -5.59
C GLU A 106 14.23 -2.05 -4.09
N ASP A 107 15.09 -2.91 -3.58
CA ASP A 107 15.57 -2.80 -2.20
C ASP A 107 16.34 -1.49 -2.03
N ILE A 108 16.27 -0.92 -0.82
CA ILE A 108 17.05 0.26 -0.47
C ILE A 108 18.13 -0.21 0.52
N PRO A 109 19.35 -0.49 0.05
CA PRO A 109 20.42 -0.95 0.94
C PRO A 109 20.88 0.18 1.87
N GLY A 110 21.23 -0.19 3.09
CA GLY A 110 21.75 0.75 4.08
C GLY A 110 20.71 1.57 4.82
N ALA A 111 19.41 1.39 4.50
CA ALA A 111 18.34 2.07 5.21
C ALA A 111 17.67 1.10 6.19
N ILE A 112 17.44 1.54 7.40
CA ILE A 112 16.77 0.76 8.44
C ILE A 112 15.56 1.57 8.92
N PRO A 113 14.35 1.00 8.88
CA PRO A 113 13.16 1.67 9.42
C PRO A 113 13.31 1.85 10.93
N MET A 114 12.98 3.03 11.42
CA MET A 114 13.00 3.31 12.84
C MET A 114 11.71 4.04 13.22
N GLY A 115 11.20 3.79 14.41
CA GLY A 115 9.96 4.38 14.88
C GLY A 115 10.08 4.91 16.31
N LEU A 116 9.19 5.83 16.65
CA LEU A 116 9.05 6.39 18.00
C LEU A 116 7.57 6.64 18.25
N ASP A 117 7.05 6.13 19.34
CA ASP A 117 5.69 6.45 19.77
C ASP A 117 5.66 7.85 20.39
N ILE A 118 4.69 8.62 20.00
CA ILE A 118 4.58 10.00 20.44
C ILE A 118 3.44 10.18 21.43
#